data_f860fceba820100c0bf129cb8ce7956e
#
_entry.id   f860fceba820100c0bf129cb8ce7956e
#
_cell.length_a   1.000
_cell.length_b   1.000
_cell.length_c   1.000
_cell.angle_alpha   90.00
_cell.angle_beta   90.00
_cell.angle_gamma   90.00
#
_symmetry.space_group_name_H-M   'P 1'
#
loop_
_entity.id
_entity.type
_entity.pdbx_description
1 polymer ?
#
loop_
_entity_poly.entity_id
_entity_poly.type
_entity_poly.pdbx_seq_one_letter_code
_entity_poly.pdbx_strand_id
1 'polypeptide(L)'
;MTELSTAPSLVAPWRLFPAEVVRLHRLSPSFLRVTFTGDDFDTFADPGYDQRIKLVFPIPAHGFRHLPAGTDWYPRWRALPTELRNPFRTYTTRAVRRAAREVDVDIVLHPDGGPYGAHGPAARWALAAAPGDRIVIMGPDHGYLGDHGGREFQPALANRTLLLAGDETAVPAIAATLERLPAGSRGEALLEVPLPADVLELAAPPGITVTWLPRSGARHGDLLIPAVRAAAERLLPARPGTGTAALAPEAEAACQAEAAGNPDEELWEVPVGLSSEGHYAWLAGESAVIRALRRHLVTERGLDREAVAFMGYWRLGRADDAA
;
A
#
# COMPACT_ATOMS: atom_id res chain seq x y z
N MET A 1 22.95 -47.07 14.61
CA MET A 1 23.07 -45.83 13.83
C MET A 1 21.71 -45.15 13.89
N THR A 2 21.57 -44.14 14.74
CA THR A 2 20.31 -43.44 14.95
C THR A 2 20.32 -42.26 13.97
N GLU A 3 19.45 -42.31 12.95
CA GLU A 3 19.24 -41.19 12.05
C GLU A 3 18.65 -40.05 12.86
N LEU A 4 19.41 -38.97 12.99
CA LEU A 4 18.91 -37.68 13.45
C LEU A 4 17.98 -37.12 12.37
N SER A 5 16.67 -37.32 12.56
CA SER A 5 15.66 -36.62 11.83
C SER A 5 15.80 -35.12 12.15
N THR A 6 16.45 -34.38 11.26
CA THR A 6 16.44 -32.92 11.28
C THR A 6 15.02 -32.49 10.90
N ALA A 7 14.25 -32.06 11.90
CA ALA A 7 13.00 -31.37 11.63
C ALA A 7 13.28 -30.21 10.65
N PRO A 8 12.46 -30.01 9.59
CA PRO A 8 12.65 -28.91 8.67
C PRO A 8 12.61 -27.62 9.46
N SER A 9 13.65 -26.81 9.37
CA SER A 9 13.67 -25.45 9.90
C SER A 9 12.49 -24.72 9.27
N LEU A 10 11.49 -24.36 10.07
CA LEU A 10 10.35 -23.60 9.61
C LEU A 10 10.88 -22.21 9.20
N VAL A 11 11.00 -21.98 7.90
CA VAL A 11 11.34 -20.66 7.36
C VAL A 11 10.20 -19.70 7.71
N ALA A 12 10.54 -18.56 8.29
CA ALA A 12 9.53 -17.55 8.61
C ALA A 12 9.01 -16.88 7.31
N PRO A 13 7.73 -16.46 7.27
CA PRO A 13 7.17 -15.80 6.08
C PRO A 13 7.88 -14.49 5.73
N TRP A 14 8.48 -13.83 6.72
CA TRP A 14 9.16 -12.53 6.59
C TRP A 14 10.50 -12.54 7.28
N ARG A 15 11.45 -11.83 6.70
CA ARG A 15 12.76 -11.59 7.33
C ARG A 15 13.32 -10.20 7.00
N LEU A 16 14.38 -9.83 7.72
CA LEU A 16 15.16 -8.63 7.47
C LEU A 16 16.25 -8.93 6.44
N PHE A 17 16.25 -8.19 5.33
CA PHE A 17 17.24 -8.27 4.26
C PHE A 17 18.14 -7.02 4.31
N PRO A 18 19.43 -7.14 4.59
CA PRO A 18 20.37 -6.05 4.34
C PRO A 18 20.34 -5.66 2.87
N ALA A 19 20.22 -4.39 2.59
CA ALA A 19 20.03 -3.85 1.26
C ALA A 19 20.93 -2.65 0.99
N GLU A 20 21.41 -2.54 -0.23
CA GLU A 20 22.24 -1.44 -0.72
C GLU A 20 21.59 -0.84 -1.97
N VAL A 21 21.64 0.48 -2.09
CA VAL A 21 21.15 1.21 -3.27
C VAL A 21 22.08 0.94 -4.46
N VAL A 22 21.54 0.39 -5.53
CA VAL A 22 22.27 0.23 -6.82
C VAL A 22 22.11 1.45 -7.69
N ARG A 23 20.87 1.93 -7.83
CA ARG A 23 20.55 3.08 -8.69
C ARG A 23 19.28 3.78 -8.22
N LEU A 24 19.20 5.05 -8.59
CA LEU A 24 18.02 5.88 -8.38
C LEU A 24 17.55 6.39 -9.76
N HIS A 25 16.25 6.37 -9.97
CA HIS A 25 15.64 6.89 -11.18
C HIS A 25 14.47 7.81 -10.82
N ARG A 26 14.62 9.09 -11.12
CA ARG A 26 13.53 10.07 -10.95
C ARG A 26 12.48 9.82 -12.03
N LEU A 27 11.33 9.28 -11.64
CA LEU A 27 10.22 8.98 -12.55
C LEU A 27 9.42 10.23 -12.89
N SER A 28 9.27 11.14 -11.90
CA SER A 28 8.52 12.37 -12.03
C SER A 28 8.89 13.34 -10.90
N PRO A 29 8.32 14.55 -10.82
CA PRO A 29 8.58 15.44 -9.68
C PRO A 29 8.29 14.81 -8.31
N SER A 30 7.28 13.94 -8.20
CA SER A 30 6.87 13.33 -6.94
C SER A 30 7.25 11.86 -6.80
N PHE A 31 7.82 11.20 -7.81
CA PHE A 31 8.16 9.77 -7.74
C PHE A 31 9.64 9.50 -7.98
N LEU A 32 10.25 8.77 -7.07
CA LEU A 32 11.63 8.28 -7.16
C LEU A 32 11.63 6.75 -7.07
N ARG A 33 12.11 6.08 -8.12
CA ARG A 33 12.41 4.65 -8.06
C ARG A 33 13.79 4.43 -7.48
N VAL A 34 13.85 3.62 -6.43
CA VAL A 34 15.11 3.15 -5.86
C VAL A 34 15.22 1.66 -6.14
N THR A 35 16.33 1.27 -6.75
CA THR A 35 16.67 -0.14 -6.95
C THR A 35 17.66 -0.54 -5.87
N PHE A 36 17.31 -1.55 -5.13
CA PHE A 36 18.14 -2.15 -4.08
C PHE A 36 18.72 -3.49 -4.53
N THR A 37 19.90 -3.83 -4.00
CA THR A 37 20.49 -5.16 -4.07
C THR A 37 20.83 -5.66 -2.66
N GLY A 38 21.08 -6.95 -2.54
CA GLY A 38 21.52 -7.58 -1.28
C GLY A 38 22.02 -9.00 -1.53
N ASP A 39 22.91 -9.50 -0.67
CA ASP A 39 23.51 -10.82 -0.82
C ASP A 39 22.47 -11.94 -0.83
N ASP A 40 21.37 -11.76 -0.08
CA ASP A 40 20.30 -12.75 0.06
C ASP A 40 19.06 -12.45 -0.82
N PHE A 41 19.13 -11.50 -1.77
CA PHE A 41 17.95 -11.11 -2.56
C PHE A 41 17.50 -12.18 -3.58
N ASP A 42 18.30 -13.20 -3.83
CA ASP A 42 17.86 -14.41 -4.51
C ASP A 42 16.79 -15.19 -3.73
N THR A 43 16.68 -14.96 -2.41
CA THR A 43 15.60 -15.50 -1.56
C THR A 43 14.47 -14.50 -1.28
N PHE A 44 14.49 -13.30 -1.85
CA PHE A 44 13.39 -12.35 -1.71
C PHE A 44 12.20 -12.83 -2.53
N ALA A 45 11.05 -13.06 -1.87
CA ALA A 45 9.85 -13.53 -2.56
C ALA A 45 9.16 -12.41 -3.35
N ASP A 46 8.43 -12.81 -4.39
CA ASP A 46 7.56 -11.92 -5.18
C ASP A 46 6.12 -12.45 -5.19
N PRO A 47 5.34 -12.24 -4.11
CA PRO A 47 3.93 -12.61 -4.08
C PRO A 47 3.07 -11.81 -5.07
N GLY A 48 3.59 -10.70 -5.54
CA GLY A 48 2.95 -9.86 -6.56
C GLY A 48 1.93 -8.86 -6.03
N TYR A 49 1.24 -8.22 -6.96
CA TYR A 49 0.20 -7.22 -6.69
C TYR A 49 0.70 -6.09 -5.76
N ASP A 50 -0.08 -5.75 -4.73
CA ASP A 50 0.20 -4.70 -3.76
C ASP A 50 1.09 -5.14 -2.59
N GLN A 51 1.95 -6.17 -2.77
CA GLN A 51 2.78 -6.71 -1.71
C GLN A 51 3.51 -5.62 -0.93
N ARG A 52 3.16 -5.47 0.33
CA ARG A 52 3.77 -4.52 1.25
C ARG A 52 5.10 -5.05 1.77
N ILE A 53 6.01 -4.13 2.05
CA ILE A 53 7.30 -4.34 2.72
C ILE A 53 7.55 -3.18 3.68
N LYS A 54 8.53 -3.32 4.56
CA LYS A 54 8.99 -2.20 5.39
C LYS A 54 10.43 -1.84 5.04
N LEU A 55 10.67 -0.56 4.76
CA LEU A 55 12.02 0.00 4.64
C LEU A 55 12.43 0.53 6.01
N VAL A 56 13.49 -0.02 6.57
CA VAL A 56 14.07 0.36 7.86
C VAL A 56 15.28 1.24 7.60
N PHE A 57 15.25 2.47 8.10
CA PHE A 57 16.27 3.48 7.82
C PHE A 57 17.34 3.53 8.92
N PRO A 58 18.59 3.89 8.57
CA PRO A 58 19.66 4.02 9.54
C PRO A 58 19.43 5.19 10.48
N ILE A 59 19.83 5.04 11.76
CA ILE A 59 19.98 6.17 12.69
C ILE A 59 21.30 6.85 12.38
N PRO A 60 21.36 8.20 12.19
CA PRO A 60 22.59 8.89 11.77
C PRO A 60 23.82 8.55 12.62
N ALA A 61 23.68 8.45 13.94
CA ALA A 61 24.79 8.20 14.87
C ALA A 61 25.12 6.70 15.03
N HIS A 62 24.20 5.79 14.72
CA HIS A 62 24.29 4.38 15.12
C HIS A 62 24.08 3.39 13.96
N GLY A 63 23.61 3.84 12.81
CA GLY A 63 23.25 2.96 11.69
C GLY A 63 22.20 1.94 12.12
N PHE A 64 22.51 0.67 12.00
CA PHE A 64 21.65 -0.46 12.38
C PHE A 64 22.15 -1.22 13.63
N ARG A 65 23.09 -0.65 14.40
CA ARG A 65 23.72 -1.33 15.55
C ARG A 65 22.72 -1.93 16.53
N HIS A 66 21.59 -1.28 16.74
CA HIS A 66 20.58 -1.65 17.72
C HIS A 66 19.38 -2.36 17.09
N LEU A 67 19.33 -2.52 15.76
CA LEU A 67 18.24 -3.22 15.09
C LEU A 67 18.30 -4.71 15.46
N PRO A 68 17.29 -5.25 16.17
CA PRO A 68 17.28 -6.67 16.51
C PRO A 68 17.14 -7.55 15.27
N ALA A 69 17.82 -8.69 15.25
CA ALA A 69 17.67 -9.72 14.23
C ALA A 69 16.73 -10.84 14.70
N GLY A 70 16.30 -11.69 13.76
CA GLY A 70 15.46 -12.87 14.03
C GLY A 70 13.96 -12.59 13.88
N THR A 71 13.15 -13.62 14.11
CA THR A 71 11.69 -13.58 13.91
C THR A 71 10.96 -12.73 14.96
N ASP A 72 11.60 -12.52 16.12
CA ASP A 72 11.13 -11.71 17.24
C ASP A 72 11.67 -10.26 17.23
N TRP A 73 12.20 -9.82 16.07
CA TRP A 73 12.82 -8.48 15.96
C TRP A 73 11.88 -7.35 16.37
N TYR A 74 10.59 -7.43 16.02
CA TYR A 74 9.65 -6.33 16.24
C TYR A 74 9.34 -6.05 17.72
N PRO A 75 8.94 -7.03 18.56
CA PRO A 75 8.77 -6.78 20.00
C PRO A 75 10.07 -6.33 20.68
N ARG A 76 11.23 -6.82 20.25
CA ARG A 76 12.54 -6.38 20.76
C ARG A 76 12.85 -4.95 20.34
N TRP A 77 12.54 -4.57 19.07
CA TRP A 77 12.67 -3.22 18.59
C TRP A 77 11.74 -2.26 19.36
N ARG A 78 10.50 -2.65 19.63
CA ARG A 78 9.56 -1.85 20.44
C ARG A 78 10.05 -1.62 21.88
N ALA A 79 10.79 -2.54 22.43
CA ALA A 79 11.35 -2.44 23.77
C ALA A 79 12.58 -1.52 23.86
N LEU A 80 13.18 -1.11 22.72
CA LEU A 80 14.30 -0.17 22.72
C LEU A 80 13.86 1.23 23.15
N PRO A 81 14.74 2.04 23.75
CA PRO A 81 14.56 3.48 23.86
C PRO A 81 14.29 4.12 22.49
N THR A 82 13.44 5.14 22.42
CA THR A 82 12.99 5.74 21.15
C THR A 82 14.16 6.22 20.28
N GLU A 83 15.18 6.79 20.88
CA GLU A 83 16.39 7.27 20.19
C GLU A 83 17.27 6.17 19.58
N LEU A 84 17.05 4.91 19.98
CA LEU A 84 17.75 3.73 19.45
C LEU A 84 16.90 2.91 18.49
N ARG A 85 15.65 3.34 18.26
CA ARG A 85 14.74 2.67 17.30
C ARG A 85 15.00 3.15 15.89
N ASN A 86 15.43 2.27 15.02
CA ASN A 86 15.50 2.59 13.61
C ASN A 86 14.09 2.93 13.08
N PRO A 87 13.88 4.10 12.47
CA PRO A 87 12.60 4.42 11.88
C PRO A 87 12.35 3.48 10.69
N PHE A 88 11.11 3.08 10.50
CA PHE A 88 10.70 2.33 9.31
C PHE A 88 9.41 2.89 8.71
N ARG A 89 9.19 2.62 7.42
CA ARG A 89 7.96 2.96 6.71
C ARG A 89 7.55 1.82 5.80
N THR A 90 6.24 1.72 5.61
CA THR A 90 5.64 0.71 4.73
C THR A 90 5.64 1.22 3.29
N TYR A 91 6.08 0.37 2.37
CA TYR A 91 6.10 0.61 0.93
C TYR A 91 5.56 -0.61 0.20
N THR A 92 5.34 -0.46 -1.11
CA THR A 92 5.00 -1.58 -1.99
C THR A 92 6.25 -2.09 -2.69
N THR A 93 6.37 -3.40 -2.82
CA THR A 93 7.35 -4.02 -3.73
C THR A 93 6.94 -3.72 -5.17
N ARG A 94 7.72 -2.88 -5.87
CA ARG A 94 7.38 -2.49 -7.24
C ARG A 94 7.77 -3.55 -8.26
N ALA A 95 8.95 -4.14 -8.10
CA ALA A 95 9.43 -5.25 -8.92
C ALA A 95 10.50 -6.06 -8.17
N VAL A 96 10.56 -7.35 -8.42
CA VAL A 96 11.60 -8.25 -7.92
C VAL A 96 12.26 -8.95 -9.09
N ARG A 97 13.57 -8.87 -9.17
CA ARG A 97 14.41 -9.54 -10.17
C ARG A 97 15.40 -10.46 -9.46
N ARG A 98 14.94 -11.60 -9.00
CA ARG A 98 15.72 -12.53 -8.17
C ARG A 98 17.05 -12.93 -8.79
N ALA A 99 17.08 -13.23 -10.09
CA ALA A 99 18.31 -13.60 -10.80
C ALA A 99 19.37 -12.47 -10.79
N ALA A 100 18.91 -11.22 -10.78
CA ALA A 100 19.78 -10.04 -10.67
C ALA A 100 19.99 -9.60 -9.21
N ARG A 101 19.31 -10.24 -8.25
CA ARG A 101 19.27 -9.82 -6.84
C ARG A 101 18.85 -8.37 -6.66
N GLU A 102 17.83 -7.93 -7.39
CA GLU A 102 17.35 -6.57 -7.37
C GLU A 102 15.88 -6.49 -6.96
N VAL A 103 15.57 -5.46 -6.16
CA VAL A 103 14.21 -5.08 -5.78
C VAL A 103 14.02 -3.59 -6.05
N ASP A 104 12.94 -3.23 -6.76
CA ASP A 104 12.55 -1.84 -6.98
C ASP A 104 11.48 -1.43 -5.99
N VAL A 105 11.61 -0.22 -5.49
CA VAL A 105 10.62 0.47 -4.66
C VAL A 105 10.41 1.89 -5.19
N ASP A 106 9.16 2.27 -5.42
CA ASP A 106 8.81 3.63 -5.79
C ASP A 106 8.47 4.43 -4.53
N ILE A 107 9.23 5.48 -4.28
CA ILE A 107 9.10 6.34 -3.10
C ILE A 107 8.44 7.65 -3.52
N VAL A 108 7.37 8.04 -2.82
CA VAL A 108 6.73 9.33 -3.00
C VAL A 108 7.56 10.41 -2.30
N LEU A 109 7.88 11.45 -3.03
CA LEU A 109 8.57 12.64 -2.56
C LEU A 109 7.62 13.83 -2.55
N HIS A 110 7.63 14.58 -1.49
CA HIS A 110 6.89 15.84 -1.38
C HIS A 110 7.90 16.99 -1.44
N PRO A 111 8.09 17.66 -2.60
CA PRO A 111 9.13 18.68 -2.80
C PRO A 111 9.10 19.80 -1.74
N ASP A 112 7.90 20.19 -1.32
CA ASP A 112 7.68 21.29 -0.37
C ASP A 112 7.59 20.82 1.10
N GLY A 113 8.14 19.64 1.44
CA GLY A 113 8.07 19.08 2.79
C GLY A 113 6.75 18.37 3.09
N GLY A 114 5.86 18.30 2.11
CA GLY A 114 4.52 17.70 2.25
C GLY A 114 3.62 18.48 3.20
N PRO A 115 2.48 17.90 3.59
CA PRO A 115 1.47 18.59 4.39
C PRO A 115 1.93 18.98 5.81
N TYR A 116 3.15 18.63 6.19
CA TYR A 116 3.72 18.90 7.52
C TYR A 116 4.85 19.95 7.53
N GLY A 117 5.23 20.49 6.36
CA GLY A 117 6.36 21.43 6.27
C GLY A 117 7.73 20.82 6.60
N ALA A 118 7.79 19.52 6.89
CA ALA A 118 9.01 18.78 7.16
C ALA A 118 8.95 17.37 6.57
N HIS A 119 10.03 16.95 5.94
CA HIS A 119 10.11 15.59 5.39
C HIS A 119 10.17 14.55 6.52
N GLY A 120 9.35 13.51 6.41
CA GLY A 120 9.47 12.32 7.24
C GLY A 120 10.82 11.59 7.03
N PRO A 121 11.18 10.62 7.88
CA PRO A 121 12.47 9.95 7.82
C PRO A 121 12.75 9.29 6.46
N ALA A 122 11.75 8.70 5.83
CA ALA A 122 11.87 8.07 4.52
C ALA A 122 12.13 9.09 3.40
N ALA A 123 11.39 10.20 3.37
CA ALA A 123 11.57 11.23 2.35
C ALA A 123 12.92 11.94 2.52
N ARG A 124 13.35 12.23 3.77
CA ARG A 124 14.70 12.78 4.03
C ARG A 124 15.80 11.85 3.53
N TRP A 125 15.68 10.56 3.85
CA TRP A 125 16.64 9.58 3.36
C TRP A 125 16.65 9.51 1.84
N ALA A 126 15.49 9.40 1.20
CA ALA A 126 15.37 9.27 -0.24
C ALA A 126 15.90 10.49 -1.02
N LEU A 127 15.73 11.70 -0.48
CA LEU A 127 16.27 12.94 -1.07
C LEU A 127 17.79 13.03 -1.00
N ALA A 128 18.42 12.35 -0.04
CA ALA A 128 19.86 12.34 0.15
C ALA A 128 20.53 11.08 -0.39
N ALA A 129 19.74 10.06 -0.77
CA ALA A 129 20.21 8.74 -1.13
C ALA A 129 21.14 8.76 -2.37
N ALA A 130 22.17 7.93 -2.31
CA ALA A 130 23.12 7.69 -3.40
C ALA A 130 23.40 6.18 -3.56
N PRO A 131 23.89 5.72 -4.72
CA PRO A 131 24.39 4.36 -4.87
C PRO A 131 25.43 4.04 -3.80
N GLY A 132 25.31 2.85 -3.19
CA GLY A 132 26.11 2.40 -2.05
C GLY A 132 25.49 2.68 -0.67
N ASP A 133 24.45 3.49 -0.58
CA ASP A 133 23.75 3.71 0.68
C ASP A 133 23.00 2.45 1.12
N ARG A 134 22.94 2.24 2.43
CA ARG A 134 22.40 1.02 3.03
C ARG A 134 21.13 1.26 3.79
N ILE A 135 20.19 0.32 3.64
CA ILE A 135 18.99 0.18 4.45
C ILE A 135 18.80 -1.28 4.83
N VAL A 136 17.75 -1.57 5.60
CA VAL A 136 17.27 -2.94 5.79
C VAL A 136 15.84 -3.02 5.27
N ILE A 137 15.53 -4.03 4.47
CA ILE A 137 14.18 -4.30 3.98
C ILE A 137 13.60 -5.47 4.75
N MET A 138 12.47 -5.27 5.43
CA MET A 138 11.67 -6.38 5.93
C MET A 138 10.71 -6.79 4.82
N GLY A 139 10.92 -7.98 4.31
CA GLY A 139 10.19 -8.51 3.14
C GLY A 139 9.91 -10.00 3.23
N PRO A 140 9.09 -10.53 2.30
CA PRO A 140 8.71 -11.93 2.24
C PRO A 140 9.89 -12.82 1.85
N ASP A 141 10.02 -13.99 2.50
CA ASP A 141 11.06 -14.98 2.23
C ASP A 141 10.55 -16.07 1.28
N HIS A 142 11.25 -16.27 0.16
CA HIS A 142 10.89 -17.26 -0.86
C HIS A 142 10.95 -18.72 -0.37
N GLY A 143 11.72 -18.99 0.66
CA GLY A 143 11.78 -20.33 1.29
C GLY A 143 10.50 -20.68 2.07
N TYR A 144 9.63 -19.71 2.36
CA TYR A 144 8.35 -19.96 3.00
C TYR A 144 7.31 -20.37 1.95
N LEU A 145 6.62 -21.49 2.18
CA LEU A 145 5.69 -22.08 1.20
C LEU A 145 4.21 -21.71 1.43
N GLY A 146 3.92 -20.97 2.49
CA GLY A 146 2.57 -20.52 2.83
C GLY A 146 2.24 -19.14 2.28
N ASP A 147 1.12 -18.58 2.73
CA ASP A 147 0.77 -17.19 2.47
C ASP A 147 1.65 -16.25 3.33
N HIS A 148 2.40 -15.40 2.68
CA HIS A 148 3.27 -14.44 3.35
C HIS A 148 2.48 -13.34 4.08
N GLY A 149 1.22 -13.08 3.69
CA GLY A 149 0.48 -11.89 4.09
C GLY A 149 1.06 -10.59 3.49
N GLY A 150 0.52 -9.45 3.88
CA GLY A 150 0.97 -8.15 3.36
C GLY A 150 0.57 -7.88 1.92
N ARG A 151 -0.37 -8.64 1.39
CA ARG A 151 -1.02 -8.44 0.10
C ARG A 151 -2.52 -8.36 0.34
N GLU A 152 -3.09 -7.20 0.09
CA GLU A 152 -4.49 -6.92 0.36
C GLU A 152 -5.37 -6.99 -0.90
N PHE A 153 -4.75 -6.87 -2.08
CA PHE A 153 -5.44 -7.11 -3.34
C PHE A 153 -5.65 -8.63 -3.53
N GLN A 154 -6.89 -9.05 -3.41
CA GLN A 154 -7.27 -10.46 -3.56
C GLN A 154 -8.19 -10.62 -4.77
N PRO A 155 -7.64 -10.86 -5.96
CA PRO A 155 -8.41 -11.02 -7.19
C PRO A 155 -9.10 -12.40 -7.23
N ALA A 156 -9.97 -12.65 -6.31
CA ALA A 156 -10.50 -13.99 -6.03
C ALA A 156 -11.32 -14.63 -7.14
N LEU A 157 -11.68 -13.92 -8.20
CA LEU A 157 -12.43 -14.51 -9.33
C LEU A 157 -12.02 -13.88 -10.66
N ALA A 158 -11.78 -14.74 -11.64
CA ALA A 158 -11.81 -14.37 -13.04
C ALA A 158 -13.16 -13.70 -13.38
N ASN A 159 -13.10 -12.59 -14.15
CA ASN A 159 -14.28 -11.86 -14.67
C ASN A 159 -14.96 -10.86 -13.73
N ARG A 160 -14.34 -10.43 -12.62
CA ARG A 160 -14.87 -9.29 -11.85
C ARG A 160 -14.61 -7.96 -12.53
N THR A 161 -15.56 -7.04 -12.40
CA THR A 161 -15.33 -5.63 -12.70
C THR A 161 -14.54 -5.00 -11.56
N LEU A 162 -13.42 -4.37 -11.87
CA LEU A 162 -12.50 -3.83 -10.90
C LEU A 162 -12.64 -2.30 -10.79
N LEU A 163 -12.58 -1.79 -9.57
CA LEU A 163 -12.41 -0.37 -9.29
C LEU A 163 -11.19 -0.21 -8.38
N LEU A 164 -10.10 0.30 -8.93
CA LEU A 164 -8.88 0.61 -8.18
C LEU A 164 -8.79 2.12 -8.01
N ALA A 165 -8.57 2.62 -6.80
CA ALA A 165 -8.50 4.06 -6.59
C ALA A 165 -7.53 4.44 -5.46
N GLY A 166 -6.81 5.55 -5.65
CA GLY A 166 -5.95 6.05 -4.61
C GLY A 166 -5.21 7.34 -4.96
N ASP A 167 -4.53 7.88 -3.96
CA ASP A 167 -3.62 9.01 -4.12
C ASP A 167 -2.21 8.57 -4.53
N GLU A 168 -1.26 9.50 -4.58
CA GLU A 168 0.13 9.23 -4.96
C GLU A 168 0.78 8.10 -4.17
N THR A 169 0.39 7.90 -2.91
CA THR A 169 0.97 6.84 -2.07
C THR A 169 0.52 5.44 -2.49
N ALA A 170 -0.65 5.35 -3.13
CA ALA A 170 -1.21 4.10 -3.65
C ALA A 170 -0.79 3.79 -5.09
N VAL A 171 -0.24 4.78 -5.82
CA VAL A 171 0.19 4.58 -7.23
C VAL A 171 1.12 3.39 -7.41
N PRO A 172 2.15 3.16 -6.58
CA PRO A 172 3.04 2.00 -6.75
C PRO A 172 2.31 0.66 -6.60
N ALA A 173 1.35 0.56 -5.67
CA ALA A 173 0.55 -0.64 -5.44
C ALA A 173 -0.42 -0.90 -6.60
N ILE A 174 -1.10 0.13 -7.08
CA ILE A 174 -2.02 0.04 -8.22
C ILE A 174 -1.23 -0.33 -9.49
N ALA A 175 -0.08 0.30 -9.74
CA ALA A 175 0.77 0.00 -10.88
C ALA A 175 1.24 -1.46 -10.87
N ALA A 176 1.78 -1.94 -9.74
CA ALA A 176 2.20 -3.33 -9.59
C ALA A 176 1.05 -4.32 -9.76
N THR A 177 -0.15 -3.93 -9.32
CA THR A 177 -1.38 -4.73 -9.51
C THR A 177 -1.79 -4.78 -10.98
N LEU A 178 -1.89 -3.63 -11.65
CA LEU A 178 -2.30 -3.54 -13.05
C LEU A 178 -1.42 -4.38 -13.98
N GLU A 179 -0.11 -4.37 -13.79
CA GLU A 179 0.85 -5.14 -14.57
C GLU A 179 0.69 -6.66 -14.44
N ARG A 180 0.06 -7.13 -13.36
CA ARG A 180 -0.12 -8.55 -13.05
C ARG A 180 -1.54 -9.05 -13.29
N LEU A 181 -2.47 -8.15 -13.58
CA LEU A 181 -3.84 -8.53 -13.88
C LEU A 181 -3.90 -9.38 -15.17
N PRO A 182 -4.76 -10.39 -15.23
CA PRO A 182 -5.03 -11.11 -16.47
C PRO A 182 -5.48 -10.16 -17.58
N ALA A 183 -5.12 -10.45 -18.83
CA ALA A 183 -5.44 -9.63 -20.01
C ALA A 183 -6.96 -9.40 -20.20
N GLY A 184 -7.80 -10.30 -19.70
CA GLY A 184 -9.27 -10.18 -19.75
C GLY A 184 -9.90 -9.34 -18.64
N SER A 185 -9.08 -8.75 -17.73
CA SER A 185 -9.57 -7.90 -16.64
C SER A 185 -10.25 -6.64 -17.18
N ARG A 186 -11.29 -6.17 -16.48
CA ARG A 186 -12.09 -4.98 -16.86
C ARG A 186 -12.35 -4.12 -15.67
N GLY A 187 -12.48 -2.79 -15.91
CA GLY A 187 -12.81 -1.82 -14.88
C GLY A 187 -12.10 -0.50 -15.05
N GLU A 188 -11.91 0.20 -13.94
CA GLU A 188 -11.27 1.52 -13.92
C GLU A 188 -10.22 1.59 -12.80
N ALA A 189 -9.13 2.33 -13.07
CA ALA A 189 -8.14 2.73 -12.09
C ALA A 189 -8.08 4.26 -12.04
N LEU A 190 -8.32 4.85 -10.87
CA LEU A 190 -8.40 6.29 -10.64
C LEU A 190 -7.24 6.70 -9.73
N LEU A 191 -6.33 7.52 -10.25
CA LEU A 191 -5.05 7.86 -9.61
C LEU A 191 -4.94 9.36 -9.41
N GLU A 192 -5.09 9.81 -8.16
CA GLU A 192 -4.91 11.21 -7.80
C GLU A 192 -3.44 11.48 -7.52
N VAL A 193 -2.85 12.48 -8.19
CA VAL A 193 -1.43 12.83 -8.06
C VAL A 193 -1.24 14.33 -7.86
N PRO A 194 -0.11 14.77 -7.30
CA PRO A 194 0.13 16.19 -7.02
C PRO A 194 0.12 17.06 -8.28
N LEU A 195 0.81 16.67 -9.33
CA LEU A 195 1.08 17.51 -10.50
C LEU A 195 0.75 16.77 -11.81
N PRO A 196 0.42 17.49 -12.90
CA PRO A 196 0.30 16.88 -14.23
C PRO A 196 1.57 16.13 -14.70
N ALA A 197 2.75 16.60 -14.27
CA ALA A 197 4.02 15.95 -14.57
C ALA A 197 4.24 14.63 -13.77
N ASP A 198 3.35 14.28 -12.84
CA ASP A 198 3.38 13.02 -12.10
C ASP A 198 2.57 11.90 -12.78
N VAL A 199 1.97 12.18 -13.92
CA VAL A 199 1.32 11.17 -14.76
C VAL A 199 2.38 10.25 -15.33
N LEU A 200 2.33 8.97 -14.94
CA LEU A 200 3.27 7.93 -15.38
C LEU A 200 2.64 7.05 -16.46
N GLU A 201 3.47 6.51 -17.34
CA GLU A 201 3.04 5.44 -18.23
C GLU A 201 2.92 4.13 -17.43
N LEU A 202 1.73 3.55 -17.41
CA LEU A 202 1.46 2.29 -16.72
C LEU A 202 1.00 1.23 -17.70
N ALA A 203 1.56 0.03 -17.59
CA ALA A 203 1.03 -1.13 -18.29
C ALA A 203 -0.25 -1.59 -17.58
N ALA A 204 -1.34 -1.72 -18.34
CA ALA A 204 -2.62 -2.21 -17.84
C ALA A 204 -3.30 -3.11 -18.88
N PRO A 205 -4.17 -4.05 -18.47
CA PRO A 205 -5.00 -4.81 -19.40
C PRO A 205 -5.86 -3.89 -20.27
N PRO A 206 -6.14 -4.24 -21.55
CA PRO A 206 -6.90 -3.38 -22.45
C PRO A 206 -8.33 -3.04 -21.97
N GLY A 207 -8.89 -3.87 -21.10
CA GLY A 207 -10.22 -3.65 -20.50
C GLY A 207 -10.21 -2.74 -19.26
N ILE A 208 -9.07 -2.25 -18.81
CA ILE A 208 -8.94 -1.33 -17.68
C ILE A 208 -8.69 0.09 -18.20
N THR A 209 -9.57 1.01 -17.84
CA THR A 209 -9.36 2.45 -18.11
C THR A 209 -8.58 3.06 -16.95
N VAL A 210 -7.39 3.62 -17.23
CA VAL A 210 -6.59 4.34 -16.24
C VAL A 210 -6.85 5.84 -16.38
N THR A 211 -7.30 6.48 -15.32
CA THR A 211 -7.57 7.91 -15.26
C THR A 211 -6.70 8.57 -14.22
N TRP A 212 -5.89 9.53 -14.66
CA TRP A 212 -5.07 10.35 -13.80
C TRP A 212 -5.79 11.64 -13.42
N LEU A 213 -5.68 12.02 -12.16
CA LEU A 213 -6.35 13.17 -11.54
C LEU A 213 -5.31 14.09 -10.88
N PRO A 214 -4.62 14.94 -11.67
CA PRO A 214 -3.64 15.87 -11.11
C PRO A 214 -4.32 16.96 -10.27
N ARG A 215 -3.98 17.05 -8.97
CA ARG A 215 -4.58 18.01 -8.04
C ARG A 215 -4.22 19.45 -8.37
N SER A 216 -2.99 19.71 -8.80
CA SER A 216 -2.53 21.07 -9.15
C SER A 216 -2.80 22.12 -8.07
N GLY A 217 -2.60 21.75 -6.79
CA GLY A 217 -2.85 22.61 -5.64
C GLY A 217 -4.21 22.43 -4.95
N ALA A 218 -5.14 21.63 -5.50
CA ALA A 218 -6.36 21.23 -4.80
C ALA A 218 -6.02 20.27 -3.63
N ARG A 219 -6.97 20.13 -2.69
CA ARG A 219 -6.78 19.24 -1.53
C ARG A 219 -6.88 17.77 -1.93
N HIS A 220 -6.28 16.90 -1.11
CA HIS A 220 -6.45 15.46 -1.27
C HIS A 220 -7.94 15.08 -1.24
N GLY A 221 -8.33 14.27 -2.23
CA GLY A 221 -9.69 13.79 -2.39
C GLY A 221 -10.63 14.74 -3.16
N ASP A 222 -10.27 16.00 -3.39
CA ASP A 222 -11.14 16.93 -4.12
C ASP A 222 -11.45 16.44 -5.55
N LEU A 223 -10.52 15.71 -6.18
CA LEU A 223 -10.71 15.09 -7.48
C LEU A 223 -11.06 13.59 -7.38
N LEU A 224 -10.44 12.88 -6.44
CA LEU A 224 -10.61 11.42 -6.30
C LEU A 224 -12.03 11.06 -5.86
N ILE A 225 -12.60 11.77 -4.86
CA ILE A 225 -13.93 11.44 -4.33
C ILE A 225 -15.01 11.52 -5.42
N PRO A 226 -15.17 12.62 -6.17
CA PRO A 226 -16.18 12.70 -7.22
C PRO A 226 -15.92 11.69 -8.35
N ALA A 227 -14.66 11.44 -8.72
CA ALA A 227 -14.30 10.46 -9.75
C ALA A 227 -14.69 9.03 -9.34
N VAL A 228 -14.38 8.63 -8.10
CA VAL A 228 -14.77 7.30 -7.57
C VAL A 228 -16.29 7.17 -7.49
N ARG A 229 -17.01 8.21 -7.08
CA ARG A 229 -18.49 8.21 -7.06
C ARG A 229 -19.07 7.96 -8.44
N ALA A 230 -18.60 8.69 -9.44
CA ALA A 230 -19.04 8.52 -10.82
C ALA A 230 -18.66 7.14 -11.40
N ALA A 231 -17.48 6.61 -11.10
CA ALA A 231 -17.06 5.26 -11.49
C ALA A 231 -17.93 4.19 -10.82
N ALA A 232 -18.23 4.36 -9.54
CA ALA A 232 -19.09 3.45 -8.81
C ALA A 232 -20.52 3.39 -9.40
N GLU A 233 -21.05 4.52 -9.85
CA GLU A 233 -22.35 4.55 -10.54
C GLU A 233 -22.34 3.73 -11.84
N ARG A 234 -21.25 3.76 -12.59
CA ARG A 234 -21.10 3.02 -13.85
C ARG A 234 -20.83 1.54 -13.67
N LEU A 235 -19.96 1.22 -12.70
CA LEU A 235 -19.36 -0.12 -12.61
C LEU A 235 -20.02 -1.01 -11.57
N LEU A 236 -20.58 -0.42 -10.52
CA LEU A 236 -21.01 -1.14 -9.34
C LEU A 236 -22.52 -1.04 -9.20
N PRO A 237 -23.26 -2.16 -9.29
CA PRO A 237 -24.73 -2.12 -9.20
C PRO A 237 -25.14 -1.60 -7.83
N ALA A 238 -26.12 -0.67 -7.80
CA ALA A 238 -26.79 -0.32 -6.56
C ALA A 238 -27.66 -1.50 -6.11
N ARG A 239 -27.66 -1.82 -4.81
CA ARG A 239 -28.61 -2.80 -4.30
C ARG A 239 -30.05 -2.26 -4.44
N PRO A 240 -30.98 -3.08 -4.97
CA PRO A 240 -32.40 -2.72 -4.97
C PRO A 240 -32.86 -2.50 -3.51
N GLY A 241 -33.29 -1.29 -3.17
CA GLY A 241 -33.78 -0.96 -1.83
C GLY A 241 -32.98 0.11 -1.07
N THR A 242 -31.78 0.52 -1.55
CA THR A 242 -31.00 1.64 -0.95
C THR A 242 -31.31 3.00 -1.60
N GLY A 243 -32.30 3.08 -2.48
CA GLY A 243 -32.84 4.36 -2.99
C GLY A 243 -33.52 5.11 -1.85
N THR A 244 -32.95 6.20 -1.37
CA THR A 244 -33.51 7.31 -0.56
C THR A 244 -34.68 7.01 0.41
N ALA A 245 -34.85 5.78 0.90
CA ALA A 245 -35.61 5.58 2.12
C ALA A 245 -34.74 6.15 3.25
N ALA A 246 -35.18 7.28 3.82
CA ALA A 246 -34.57 7.85 4.99
C ALA A 246 -34.36 6.72 6.00
N LEU A 247 -33.09 6.38 6.29
CA LEU A 247 -32.75 5.47 7.37
C LEU A 247 -33.47 5.99 8.62
N ALA A 248 -34.03 5.08 9.42
CA ALA A 248 -34.57 5.51 10.71
C ALA A 248 -33.48 6.31 11.45
N PRO A 249 -33.84 7.41 12.15
CA PRO A 249 -32.86 8.30 12.80
C PRO A 249 -31.83 7.57 13.66
N GLU A 250 -32.18 6.43 14.24
CA GLU A 250 -31.32 5.56 15.03
C GLU A 250 -30.32 4.80 14.17
N ALA A 251 -30.72 4.35 12.99
CA ALA A 251 -29.83 3.69 12.02
C ALA A 251 -28.88 4.69 11.37
N GLU A 252 -29.35 5.91 11.15
CA GLU A 252 -28.54 7.03 10.64
C GLU A 252 -27.50 7.47 11.69
N ALA A 253 -27.89 7.57 12.96
CA ALA A 253 -26.99 7.87 14.07
C ALA A 253 -25.96 6.74 14.32
N ALA A 254 -26.38 5.48 14.25
CA ALA A 254 -25.47 4.33 14.35
C ALA A 254 -24.49 4.28 13.16
N CYS A 255 -24.97 4.57 11.95
CA CYS A 255 -24.17 4.64 10.75
C CYS A 255 -23.19 5.83 10.76
N GLN A 256 -23.64 6.98 11.32
CA GLN A 256 -22.77 8.15 11.55
C GLN A 256 -21.73 7.88 12.63
N ALA A 257 -22.07 7.15 13.68
CA ALA A 257 -21.13 6.73 14.75
C ALA A 257 -20.11 5.70 14.23
N GLU A 258 -20.51 4.71 13.41
CA GLU A 258 -19.60 3.78 12.75
C GLU A 258 -18.73 4.48 11.69
N ALA A 259 -19.31 5.42 10.92
CA ALA A 259 -18.57 6.23 9.96
C ALA A 259 -17.63 7.25 10.63
N ALA A 260 -17.98 7.69 11.83
CA ALA A 260 -17.13 8.54 12.65
C ALA A 260 -15.96 7.77 13.25
N GLY A 261 -16.00 6.44 13.37
CA GLY A 261 -14.93 5.59 13.92
C GLY A 261 -13.95 6.34 14.81
N ASN A 262 -13.31 5.75 15.74
CA ASN A 262 -12.30 6.48 16.51
C ASN A 262 -11.35 7.18 15.51
N PRO A 263 -11.30 8.53 15.45
CA PRO A 263 -10.44 9.21 14.49
C PRO A 263 -8.97 8.84 14.66
N ASP A 264 -8.58 8.26 15.79
CA ASP A 264 -7.23 7.79 16.07
C ASP A 264 -6.98 6.35 15.63
N GLU A 265 -8.01 5.63 15.19
CA GLU A 265 -7.88 4.26 14.72
C GLU A 265 -7.53 4.22 13.22
N GLU A 266 -6.51 3.45 12.87
CA GLU A 266 -6.09 3.26 11.48
C GLU A 266 -7.21 2.54 10.71
N LEU A 267 -7.68 3.14 9.60
CA LEU A 267 -8.68 2.49 8.75
C LEU A 267 -7.99 1.42 7.91
N TRP A 268 -8.21 0.17 8.26
CA TRP A 268 -7.71 -0.98 7.52
C TRP A 268 -8.76 -2.08 7.48
N GLU A 269 -9.56 -2.10 6.43
CA GLU A 269 -10.60 -3.10 6.19
C GLU A 269 -10.32 -3.85 4.90
N VAL A 270 -10.03 -5.12 5.01
CA VAL A 270 -9.77 -6.00 3.86
C VAL A 270 -10.69 -7.20 3.96
N PRO A 271 -11.33 -7.62 2.86
CA PRO A 271 -12.18 -8.79 2.86
C PRO A 271 -11.44 -10.04 3.36
N VAL A 272 -12.06 -10.76 4.28
CA VAL A 272 -11.52 -12.05 4.81
C VAL A 272 -11.97 -13.21 3.92
N GLY A 273 -13.11 -13.04 3.23
CA GLY A 273 -13.72 -14.02 2.37
C GLY A 273 -13.73 -13.61 0.90
N LEU A 274 -14.30 -14.49 0.08
CA LEU A 274 -14.54 -14.22 -1.33
C LEU A 274 -16.01 -13.82 -1.49
N SER A 275 -16.28 -12.53 -1.70
CA SER A 275 -17.60 -12.09 -2.10
C SER A 275 -18.04 -12.82 -3.39
N SER A 276 -19.31 -13.20 -3.46
CA SER A 276 -19.92 -13.75 -4.69
C SER A 276 -20.25 -12.67 -5.72
N GLU A 277 -20.04 -11.38 -5.36
CA GLU A 277 -20.35 -10.24 -6.23
C GLU A 277 -19.48 -10.24 -7.48
N GLY A 278 -20.04 -9.81 -8.61
CA GLY A 278 -19.34 -9.72 -9.89
C GLY A 278 -18.36 -8.52 -9.99
N HIS A 279 -18.06 -7.88 -8.87
CA HIS A 279 -17.17 -6.70 -8.80
C HIS A 279 -16.26 -6.77 -7.56
N TYR A 280 -15.17 -6.01 -7.61
CA TYR A 280 -14.26 -5.82 -6.50
C TYR A 280 -13.67 -4.42 -6.55
N ALA A 281 -13.65 -3.74 -5.42
CA ALA A 281 -13.02 -2.44 -5.28
C ALA A 281 -11.84 -2.49 -4.29
N TRP A 282 -10.77 -1.74 -4.61
CA TRP A 282 -9.58 -1.60 -3.79
C TRP A 282 -9.20 -0.13 -3.72
N LEU A 283 -9.24 0.45 -2.52
CA LEU A 283 -9.03 1.88 -2.30
C LEU A 283 -7.98 2.11 -1.22
N ALA A 284 -6.97 2.93 -1.52
CA ALA A 284 -5.92 3.27 -0.57
C ALA A 284 -5.48 4.74 -0.71
N GLY A 285 -5.02 5.35 0.39
CA GLY A 285 -4.52 6.72 0.39
C GLY A 285 -4.77 7.45 1.71
N GLU A 286 -5.03 8.76 1.64
CA GLU A 286 -5.30 9.58 2.82
C GLU A 286 -6.55 9.10 3.59
N SER A 287 -6.40 8.90 4.88
CA SER A 287 -7.40 8.23 5.73
C SER A 287 -8.78 8.88 5.72
N ALA A 288 -8.88 10.23 5.70
CA ALA A 288 -10.18 10.91 5.68
C ALA A 288 -10.88 10.74 4.33
N VAL A 289 -10.11 10.75 3.24
CA VAL A 289 -10.60 10.49 1.88
C VAL A 289 -11.14 9.06 1.79
N ILE A 290 -10.38 8.08 2.27
CA ILE A 290 -10.79 6.67 2.24
C ILE A 290 -12.03 6.44 3.12
N ARG A 291 -12.15 7.08 4.29
CA ARG A 291 -13.37 7.04 5.12
C ARG A 291 -14.59 7.61 4.38
N ALA A 292 -14.42 8.72 3.67
CA ALA A 292 -15.50 9.30 2.87
C ALA A 292 -15.95 8.38 1.74
N LEU A 293 -15.02 7.74 1.05
CA LEU A 293 -15.29 6.75 0.00
C LEU A 293 -15.93 5.47 0.55
N ARG A 294 -15.47 4.99 1.70
CA ARG A 294 -16.09 3.85 2.41
C ARG A 294 -17.55 4.13 2.72
N ARG A 295 -17.83 5.28 3.33
CA ARG A 295 -19.21 5.69 3.62
C ARG A 295 -20.05 5.67 2.35
N HIS A 296 -19.55 6.26 1.26
CA HIS A 296 -20.27 6.29 0.00
C HIS A 296 -20.54 4.87 -0.53
N LEU A 297 -19.52 4.03 -0.65
CA LEU A 297 -19.66 2.71 -1.28
C LEU A 297 -20.48 1.74 -0.42
N VAL A 298 -20.19 1.65 0.88
CA VAL A 298 -20.83 0.67 1.77
C VAL A 298 -22.17 1.18 2.28
N THR A 299 -22.22 2.42 2.83
CA THR A 299 -23.42 2.93 3.50
C THR A 299 -24.44 3.48 2.51
N GLU A 300 -24.02 4.35 1.58
CA GLU A 300 -24.94 5.02 0.68
C GLU A 300 -25.35 4.14 -0.51
N ARG A 301 -24.42 3.32 -1.04
CA ARG A 301 -24.68 2.44 -2.19
C ARG A 301 -24.96 0.98 -1.82
N GLY A 302 -24.70 0.58 -0.57
CA GLY A 302 -24.97 -0.77 -0.09
C GLY A 302 -24.07 -1.84 -0.67
N LEU A 303 -22.81 -1.50 -1.07
CA LEU A 303 -21.85 -2.51 -1.50
C LEU A 303 -21.54 -3.48 -0.37
N ASP A 304 -21.37 -4.75 -0.73
CA ASP A 304 -20.90 -5.77 0.17
C ASP A 304 -19.48 -5.45 0.66
N ARG A 305 -19.25 -5.45 1.98
CA ARG A 305 -17.93 -5.25 2.58
C ARG A 305 -16.90 -6.28 2.12
N GLU A 306 -17.33 -7.50 1.82
CA GLU A 306 -16.48 -8.55 1.27
C GLU A 306 -16.08 -8.31 -0.21
N ALA A 307 -16.63 -7.29 -0.85
CA ALA A 307 -16.27 -6.88 -2.21
C ALA A 307 -15.38 -5.63 -2.26
N VAL A 308 -14.97 -5.06 -1.11
CA VAL A 308 -14.21 -3.81 -1.09
C VAL A 308 -13.11 -3.84 -0.02
N ALA A 309 -11.90 -3.47 -0.43
CA ALA A 309 -10.78 -3.19 0.50
C ALA A 309 -10.59 -1.68 0.68
N PHE A 310 -10.46 -1.23 1.94
CA PHE A 310 -10.21 0.15 2.31
C PHE A 310 -8.96 0.25 3.19
N MET A 311 -7.98 1.05 2.77
CA MET A 311 -6.71 1.20 3.48
C MET A 311 -6.30 2.65 3.60
N GLY A 312 -6.28 3.16 4.83
CA GLY A 312 -5.70 4.47 5.14
C GLY A 312 -4.18 4.35 5.22
N TYR A 313 -3.49 4.64 4.13
CA TYR A 313 -2.03 4.54 4.07
C TYR A 313 -1.32 5.62 4.88
N TRP A 314 -1.96 6.77 5.02
CA TRP A 314 -1.43 7.91 5.76
C TRP A 314 -2.57 8.84 6.21
N ARG A 315 -2.25 9.82 7.04
CA ARG A 315 -3.22 10.79 7.56
C ARG A 315 -2.63 12.19 7.56
N LEU A 316 -3.37 13.12 6.97
CA LEU A 316 -3.01 14.54 6.98
C LEU A 316 -2.95 15.08 8.42
N GLY A 317 -1.88 15.79 8.78
CA GLY A 317 -1.68 16.35 10.12
C GLY A 317 -1.11 15.38 11.16
N ARG A 318 -0.83 14.11 10.81
CA ARG A 318 -0.19 13.14 11.68
C ARG A 318 1.08 12.60 11.02
N ALA A 319 2.23 12.90 11.60
CA ALA A 319 3.43 12.13 11.28
C ALA A 319 3.20 10.72 11.84
N ASP A 320 3.36 9.68 11.01
CA ASP A 320 3.48 8.33 11.55
C ASP A 320 4.72 8.30 12.45
N ASP A 321 4.50 8.52 13.73
CA ASP A 321 5.44 8.08 14.73
C ASP A 321 5.44 6.57 14.60
N ALA A 322 6.38 6.02 13.82
CA ALA A 322 6.61 4.60 13.78
C ALA A 322 6.94 4.18 15.21
N ALA A 323 5.87 3.82 15.89
CA ALA A 323 5.87 3.41 17.27
C ALA A 323 6.42 2.00 17.36
#